data_bf8c5db64dec83913d844ebfd7291f98
#
_entry.id   bf8c5db64dec83913d844ebfd7291f98
#
_cell.length_a   1.000
_cell.length_b   1.000
_cell.length_c   1.000
_cell.angle_alpha   90.00
_cell.angle_beta   90.00
_cell.angle_gamma   90.00
#
_symmetry.space_group_name_H-M   'P 1'
#
loop_
_entity.id
_entity.type
_entity.pdbx_description
1 polymer ?
#
loop_
_entity_poly.entity_id
_entity_poly.type
_entity_poly.pdbx_seq_one_letter_code
_entity_poly.pdbx_strand_id
1 'polypeptide(L)'
;MIIEVPHNSPRIRVVIKADQPKELQEVATKYWEIAEDGTWARTVGSIGEQQWVAATVNSVSHAVLLNSLCINCDEPIRVNNRSWAAKVGGKYLDRLNDRYLCPECSNVQRQEQEHEERLRAEAARAEKEREKEKAEEEARKIADALADEDAKDGSTSRLPSDGSPGLPLYLALVNHAAYRPSEPLPSLADLDPLGWTGDTDLDTAALLDLYRAHLVAIASESPHDAFVLSEQDGNVRFLVTDIKWRLVGGSKVTTSIAEEISNYFVIGSGPEPQNARQALAELVERMEITNVISYLDGLLTKKYDYPEVPEARRQELAEVVKKGFAAGYTAGQMICFAWRAADSAAAWKERNAHMGPPEASSATVTILNNKIDKAIEVRHAIPEYDPPRWHQQPVALIVLRKLNADVKRVRDRSVIDACQQCDHQGLRETDTGALIRCIHAPGPQNELQDEAADV
;
A
#
# COMPACT_ATOMS: atom_id res chain seq x y z
N MET A 1 50.10 55.36 -24.03
CA MET A 1 51.52 54.97 -24.07
C MET A 1 51.75 54.00 -22.91
N ILE A 2 52.28 52.84 -23.18
CA ILE A 2 52.56 51.83 -22.16
C ILE A 2 54.04 51.93 -21.84
N ILE A 3 54.39 52.13 -20.57
CA ILE A 3 55.81 52.09 -20.14
C ILE A 3 56.08 50.64 -19.75
N GLU A 4 56.83 49.93 -20.58
CA GLU A 4 57.40 48.64 -20.16
C GLU A 4 58.56 48.93 -19.23
N VAL A 5 58.45 48.55 -17.96
CA VAL A 5 59.58 48.60 -17.02
C VAL A 5 60.49 47.44 -17.38
N PRO A 6 61.76 47.68 -17.72
CA PRO A 6 62.69 46.61 -17.98
C PRO A 6 62.89 45.83 -16.68
N HIS A 7 62.26 44.69 -16.60
CA HIS A 7 62.41 43.73 -15.49
C HIS A 7 63.49 42.73 -15.94
N ASN A 8 64.46 42.52 -15.09
CA ASN A 8 65.50 41.50 -15.28
C ASN A 8 64.97 40.07 -15.15
N SER A 9 63.67 39.90 -15.04
CA SER A 9 63.06 38.58 -14.93
C SER A 9 62.46 38.14 -16.25
N PRO A 10 62.94 37.03 -16.84
CA PRO A 10 62.32 36.47 -18.06
C PRO A 10 60.93 35.84 -17.83
N ARG A 11 60.36 35.97 -16.64
CA ARG A 11 59.15 35.25 -16.24
C ARG A 11 57.89 36.10 -16.22
N ILE A 12 58.02 37.44 -16.03
CA ILE A 12 56.91 38.36 -16.04
C ILE A 12 57.28 39.62 -16.81
N ARG A 13 56.26 40.20 -17.48
CA ARG A 13 56.29 41.54 -18.07
C ARG A 13 55.34 42.40 -17.26
N VAL A 14 55.84 43.49 -16.68
CA VAL A 14 54.99 44.45 -15.98
C VAL A 14 54.57 45.58 -16.90
N VAL A 15 53.30 45.83 -16.95
CA VAL A 15 52.68 46.90 -17.76
C VAL A 15 52.15 47.96 -16.81
N ILE A 16 52.67 49.20 -16.89
CA ILE A 16 52.25 50.35 -16.07
C ILE A 16 51.64 51.40 -17.00
N LYS A 17 50.48 51.96 -16.63
CA LYS A 17 49.80 53.01 -17.39
C LYS A 17 50.59 54.30 -17.30
N ALA A 18 51.02 54.84 -18.45
CA ALA A 18 51.86 56.03 -18.53
C ALA A 18 51.15 57.34 -18.17
N ASP A 19 49.84 57.36 -18.21
CA ASP A 19 48.99 58.51 -17.89
C ASP A 19 48.77 58.71 -16.39
N GLN A 20 49.32 57.84 -15.55
CA GLN A 20 49.18 57.92 -14.12
C GLN A 20 50.25 58.75 -13.46
N PRO A 21 50.00 59.35 -12.27
CA PRO A 21 50.99 60.08 -11.50
C PRO A 21 52.26 59.28 -11.24
N LYS A 22 53.43 59.90 -11.35
CA LYS A 22 54.74 59.24 -11.16
C LYS A 22 54.84 58.50 -9.83
N GLU A 23 54.29 59.06 -8.76
CA GLU A 23 54.28 58.46 -7.41
C GLU A 23 53.56 57.11 -7.42
N LEU A 24 52.41 56.97 -8.14
CA LEU A 24 51.69 55.75 -8.24
C LEU A 24 52.41 54.72 -9.13
N GLN A 25 53.08 55.18 -10.20
CA GLN A 25 53.93 54.35 -11.03
C GLN A 25 55.11 53.77 -10.25
N GLU A 26 55.70 54.57 -9.37
CA GLU A 26 56.78 54.06 -8.47
C GLU A 26 56.29 52.99 -7.48
N VAL A 27 55.09 53.17 -6.93
CA VAL A 27 54.48 52.18 -6.04
C VAL A 27 54.26 50.88 -6.81
N ALA A 28 53.73 50.95 -8.03
CA ALA A 28 53.50 49.74 -8.88
C ALA A 28 54.83 49.10 -9.26
N THR A 29 55.88 49.89 -9.56
CA THR A 29 57.22 49.36 -9.88
C THR A 29 57.78 48.60 -8.69
N LYS A 30 57.79 49.19 -7.47
CA LYS A 30 58.21 48.54 -6.23
C LYS A 30 57.42 47.33 -5.88
N TYR A 31 56.10 47.33 -6.20
CA TYR A 31 55.21 46.17 -5.96
C TYR A 31 55.55 44.97 -6.85
N TRP A 32 55.86 45.17 -8.10
CA TRP A 32 56.15 44.09 -9.05
C TRP A 32 57.66 43.73 -9.13
N GLU A 33 58.49 44.34 -8.31
CA GLU A 33 59.96 44.08 -8.28
C GLU A 33 60.24 42.66 -7.83
N ILE A 34 61.05 41.93 -8.60
CA ILE A 34 61.49 40.55 -8.32
C ILE A 34 62.96 40.52 -7.99
N ALA A 35 63.37 39.84 -6.93
CA ALA A 35 64.73 39.63 -6.53
C ALA A 35 65.43 38.58 -7.44
N GLU A 36 66.77 38.52 -7.36
CA GLU A 36 67.55 37.58 -8.18
C GLU A 36 67.18 36.13 -7.98
N ASP A 37 66.70 35.75 -6.81
CA ASP A 37 66.23 34.43 -6.49
C ASP A 37 64.84 34.10 -7.04
N GLY A 38 64.17 35.04 -7.74
CA GLY A 38 62.83 34.87 -8.29
C GLY A 38 61.69 35.13 -7.31
N THR A 39 61.97 35.57 -6.09
CA THR A 39 60.95 35.99 -5.12
C THR A 39 60.62 37.48 -5.28
N TRP A 40 59.55 37.94 -4.59
CA TRP A 40 59.22 39.36 -4.55
C TRP A 40 60.27 40.11 -3.75
N ALA A 41 60.92 41.11 -4.34
CA ALA A 41 62.00 41.88 -3.74
C ALA A 41 61.57 42.66 -2.46
N ARG A 42 60.28 43.00 -2.32
CA ARG A 42 59.73 43.75 -1.21
C ARG A 42 58.44 43.15 -0.70
N THR A 43 58.19 43.21 0.60
CA THR A 43 56.87 42.88 1.16
C THR A 43 55.87 44.00 0.88
N VAL A 44 54.58 43.73 0.77
CA VAL A 44 53.56 44.78 0.53
C VAL A 44 53.56 45.82 1.62
N GLY A 45 53.71 45.40 2.89
CA GLY A 45 53.77 46.31 4.04
C GLY A 45 55.03 47.21 4.07
N SER A 46 56.11 46.87 3.36
CA SER A 46 57.28 47.75 3.23
C SER A 46 57.14 48.84 2.17
N ILE A 47 56.10 48.75 1.33
CA ILE A 47 55.79 49.72 0.26
C ILE A 47 54.79 50.77 0.75
N GLY A 48 53.88 50.39 1.63
CA GLY A 48 52.86 51.23 2.20
C GLY A 48 51.73 50.44 2.88
N GLU A 49 50.66 51.12 3.22
CA GLU A 49 49.47 50.43 3.78
C GLU A 49 48.91 49.42 2.78
N GLN A 50 48.69 48.18 3.22
CA GLN A 50 48.39 47.03 2.38
C GLN A 50 47.18 47.23 1.46
N GLN A 51 46.07 47.80 1.99
CA GLN A 51 44.87 48.06 1.22
C GLN A 51 45.07 49.13 0.14
N TRP A 52 45.76 50.20 0.50
CA TRP A 52 46.07 51.28 -0.42
C TRP A 52 47.01 50.81 -1.54
N VAL A 53 48.08 50.05 -1.22
CA VAL A 53 48.99 49.50 -2.23
C VAL A 53 48.27 48.59 -3.20
N ALA A 54 47.40 47.70 -2.70
CA ALA A 54 46.61 46.78 -3.56
C ALA A 54 45.66 47.54 -4.48
N ALA A 55 44.94 48.55 -3.98
CA ALA A 55 44.05 49.39 -4.78
C ALA A 55 44.82 50.16 -5.85
N THR A 56 45.94 50.75 -5.49
CA THR A 56 46.81 51.50 -6.39
C THR A 56 47.35 50.62 -7.52
N VAL A 57 47.93 49.47 -7.18
CA VAL A 57 48.50 48.55 -8.16
C VAL A 57 47.43 48.07 -9.17
N ASN A 58 46.25 47.67 -8.67
CA ASN A 58 45.17 47.24 -9.55
C ASN A 58 44.70 48.34 -10.52
N SER A 59 44.78 49.61 -10.13
CA SER A 59 44.33 50.73 -10.98
C SER A 59 45.36 51.14 -12.03
N VAL A 60 46.67 51.06 -11.70
CA VAL A 60 47.71 51.60 -12.54
C VAL A 60 48.57 50.57 -13.26
N SER A 61 48.52 49.28 -12.89
CA SER A 61 49.38 48.28 -13.50
C SER A 61 48.78 46.87 -13.51
N HIS A 62 49.37 46.01 -14.33
CA HIS A 62 49.20 44.57 -14.28
C HIS A 62 50.51 43.87 -14.69
N ALA A 63 50.64 42.59 -14.32
CA ALA A 63 51.74 41.79 -14.81
C ALA A 63 51.22 40.74 -15.81
N VAL A 64 52.03 40.42 -16.77
CA VAL A 64 51.80 39.36 -17.78
C VAL A 64 52.77 38.23 -17.46
N LEU A 65 52.25 37.06 -17.22
CA LEU A 65 53.06 35.86 -16.94
C LEU A 65 53.49 35.22 -18.28
N LEU A 66 54.79 35.29 -18.56
CA LEU A 66 55.33 34.84 -19.87
C LEU A 66 55.34 33.31 -20.02
N ASN A 67 55.39 32.57 -18.91
CA ASN A 67 55.41 31.12 -18.88
C ASN A 67 54.05 30.45 -18.64
N SER A 68 52.99 31.25 -18.55
CA SER A 68 51.64 30.75 -18.31
C SER A 68 50.69 31.25 -19.38
N LEU A 69 50.24 30.34 -20.27
CA LEU A 69 49.33 30.63 -21.35
C LEU A 69 47.88 30.31 -20.96
N CYS A 70 46.95 31.04 -21.51
CA CYS A 70 45.54 30.72 -21.35
C CYS A 70 45.19 29.47 -22.16
N ILE A 71 44.54 28.50 -21.55
CA ILE A 71 44.13 27.22 -22.18
C ILE A 71 43.19 27.41 -23.38
N ASN A 72 42.50 28.56 -23.46
CA ASN A 72 41.48 28.79 -24.51
C ASN A 72 41.99 29.67 -25.64
N CYS A 73 42.83 30.68 -25.38
CA CYS A 73 43.28 31.62 -26.42
C CYS A 73 44.79 31.63 -26.61
N ASP A 74 45.53 30.80 -25.91
CA ASP A 74 47.00 30.66 -25.94
C ASP A 74 47.75 32.00 -25.65
N GLU A 75 47.06 33.05 -25.16
CA GLU A 75 47.72 34.27 -24.77
C GLU A 75 48.29 34.21 -23.36
N PRO A 76 49.40 34.92 -23.08
CA PRO A 76 49.96 35.03 -21.75
C PRO A 76 48.98 35.61 -20.75
N ILE A 77 48.87 34.97 -19.57
CA ILE A 77 47.90 35.33 -18.54
C ILE A 77 48.27 36.66 -17.88
N ARG A 78 47.32 37.59 -17.90
CA ARG A 78 47.44 38.89 -17.17
C ARG A 78 46.94 38.70 -15.74
N VAL A 79 47.74 39.19 -14.79
CA VAL A 79 47.44 39.14 -13.35
C VAL A 79 47.55 40.53 -12.69
N ASN A 80 46.60 40.85 -11.81
CA ASN A 80 46.52 42.19 -11.20
C ASN A 80 47.15 42.22 -9.79
N ASN A 81 47.53 41.10 -9.23
CA ASN A 81 48.16 41.02 -7.91
C ASN A 81 49.12 39.82 -7.79
N ARG A 82 50.05 39.92 -6.83
CA ARG A 82 51.07 38.90 -6.57
C ARG A 82 50.48 37.56 -6.15
N SER A 83 49.41 37.56 -5.35
CA SER A 83 48.78 36.35 -4.89
C SER A 83 48.26 35.54 -6.09
N TRP A 84 47.64 36.21 -7.06
CA TRP A 84 47.19 35.57 -8.26
C TRP A 84 48.32 35.13 -9.19
N ALA A 85 49.36 35.97 -9.31
CA ALA A 85 50.58 35.61 -10.01
C ALA A 85 51.22 34.34 -9.43
N ALA A 86 51.32 34.20 -8.10
CA ALA A 86 51.85 33.03 -7.43
C ALA A 86 50.93 31.81 -7.56
N LYS A 87 49.60 32.00 -7.61
CA LYS A 87 48.64 30.93 -7.82
C LYS A 87 48.77 30.32 -9.21
N VAL A 88 48.92 31.15 -10.23
CA VAL A 88 49.02 30.72 -11.63
C VAL A 88 50.44 30.25 -11.95
N GLY A 89 51.46 31.05 -11.66
CA GLY A 89 52.85 30.84 -12.05
C GLY A 89 53.69 30.09 -11.03
N GLY A 90 53.13 29.75 -9.87
CA GLY A 90 53.88 29.13 -8.77
C GLY A 90 54.66 30.16 -7.94
N LYS A 91 55.36 29.72 -6.84
CA LYS A 91 56.04 30.57 -5.89
C LYS A 91 57.18 31.44 -6.52
N TYR A 92 57.85 30.85 -7.53
CA TYR A 92 58.94 31.47 -8.22
C TYR A 92 58.59 31.95 -9.63
N LEU A 93 57.31 31.92 -10.00
CA LEU A 93 56.77 32.27 -11.33
C LEU A 93 57.40 31.48 -12.49
N ASP A 94 57.85 30.28 -12.22
CA ASP A 94 58.56 29.36 -13.14
C ASP A 94 57.69 28.21 -13.64
N ARG A 95 56.47 28.11 -13.15
CA ARG A 95 55.52 27.03 -13.47
C ARG A 95 54.94 27.29 -14.87
N LEU A 96 55.17 26.32 -15.76
CA LEU A 96 54.37 26.20 -16.95
C LEU A 96 52.97 25.79 -16.54
N ASN A 97 52.00 26.60 -16.79
CA ASN A 97 50.64 26.30 -16.39
C ASN A 97 49.67 26.44 -17.56
N ASP A 98 49.17 25.32 -17.99
CA ASP A 98 48.24 25.11 -19.12
C ASP A 98 46.79 24.94 -18.68
N ARG A 99 46.49 25.23 -17.38
CA ARG A 99 45.16 24.96 -16.81
C ARG A 99 44.36 26.19 -16.40
N TYR A 100 44.86 27.35 -16.66
CA TYR A 100 44.18 28.58 -16.28
C TYR A 100 43.65 29.36 -17.51
N LEU A 101 42.47 29.92 -17.31
CA LEU A 101 41.90 30.85 -18.28
C LEU A 101 42.33 32.30 -17.98
N CYS A 102 42.54 33.07 -19.00
CA CYS A 102 42.66 34.53 -18.82
C CYS A 102 41.29 35.09 -18.34
N PRO A 103 41.27 36.33 -17.77
CA PRO A 103 40.02 36.93 -17.27
C PRO A 103 38.92 37.01 -18.30
N GLU A 104 39.27 37.32 -19.57
CA GLU A 104 38.33 37.39 -20.67
C GLU A 104 37.72 36.04 -20.99
N CYS A 105 38.52 34.98 -21.17
CA CYS A 105 38.04 33.65 -21.46
C CYS A 105 37.26 33.05 -20.23
N SER A 106 37.70 33.30 -19.01
CA SER A 106 36.98 32.94 -17.80
C SER A 106 35.60 33.59 -17.67
N ASN A 107 35.47 34.86 -18.10
CA ASN A 107 34.19 35.53 -18.11
C ASN A 107 33.24 34.98 -19.20
N VAL A 108 33.77 34.68 -20.40
CA VAL A 108 32.97 34.03 -21.46
C VAL A 108 32.47 32.69 -20.99
N GLN A 109 33.36 31.83 -20.44
CA GLN A 109 32.96 30.52 -19.96
C GLN A 109 31.93 30.58 -18.81
N ARG A 110 32.05 31.57 -17.90
CA ARG A 110 31.07 31.80 -16.84
C ARG A 110 29.71 32.22 -17.41
N GLN A 111 29.71 33.11 -18.38
CA GLN A 111 28.47 33.55 -19.06
C GLN A 111 27.78 32.42 -19.81
N GLU A 112 28.55 31.53 -20.44
CA GLU A 112 28.03 30.32 -21.09
C GLU A 112 27.41 29.35 -20.06
N GLN A 113 28.11 29.10 -18.95
CA GLN A 113 27.60 28.28 -17.88
C GLN A 113 26.31 28.87 -17.27
N GLU A 114 26.29 30.15 -16.94
CA GLU A 114 25.11 30.84 -16.42
C GLU A 114 23.93 30.83 -17.43
N HIS A 115 24.24 30.85 -18.72
CA HIS A 115 23.23 30.72 -19.78
C HIS A 115 22.68 29.29 -19.85
N GLU A 116 23.55 28.27 -19.84
CA GLU A 116 23.12 26.87 -19.82
C GLU A 116 22.31 26.54 -18.56
N GLU A 117 22.73 27.03 -17.40
CA GLU A 117 21.99 26.84 -16.15
C GLU A 117 20.59 27.46 -16.20
N ARG A 118 20.49 28.68 -16.80
CA ARG A 118 19.16 29.29 -17.00
C ARG A 118 18.29 28.47 -17.93
N LEU A 119 18.82 28.00 -19.06
CA LEU A 119 18.05 27.15 -19.98
C LEU A 119 17.61 25.86 -19.36
N ARG A 120 18.48 25.21 -18.55
CA ARG A 120 18.11 24.00 -17.80
C ARG A 120 17.03 24.29 -16.74
N ALA A 121 17.13 25.40 -16.04
CA ALA A 121 16.13 25.80 -15.05
C ALA A 121 14.77 26.14 -15.69
N GLU A 122 14.78 26.79 -16.87
CA GLU A 122 13.56 27.06 -17.63
C GLU A 122 12.92 25.77 -18.16
N ALA A 123 13.71 24.85 -18.72
CA ALA A 123 13.23 23.57 -19.18
C ALA A 123 12.60 22.75 -18.03
N ALA A 124 13.27 22.68 -16.86
CA ALA A 124 12.75 21.99 -15.68
C ALA A 124 11.46 22.63 -15.14
N ARG A 125 11.32 23.94 -15.21
CA ARG A 125 10.06 24.64 -14.85
C ARG A 125 8.94 24.31 -15.82
N ALA A 126 9.22 24.34 -17.12
CA ALA A 126 8.24 24.02 -18.15
C ALA A 126 7.78 22.56 -18.09
N GLU A 127 8.68 21.63 -17.77
CA GLU A 127 8.36 20.22 -17.56
C GLU A 127 7.44 20.04 -16.33
N LYS A 128 7.80 20.65 -15.21
CA LYS A 128 6.98 20.62 -13.98
C LYS A 128 5.60 21.24 -14.17
N GLU A 129 5.49 22.28 -14.99
CA GLU A 129 4.21 22.92 -15.31
C GLU A 129 3.33 22.01 -16.19
N ARG A 130 3.92 21.33 -17.18
CA ARG A 130 3.22 20.31 -17.99
C ARG A 130 2.76 19.11 -17.16
N GLU A 131 3.59 18.62 -16.23
CA GLU A 131 3.20 17.55 -15.31
C GLU A 131 2.02 17.97 -14.43
N LYS A 132 2.05 19.23 -13.93
CA LYS A 132 0.96 19.78 -13.14
C LYS A 132 -0.34 19.92 -13.95
N GLU A 133 -0.26 20.47 -15.17
CA GLU A 133 -1.42 20.58 -16.07
C GLU A 133 -2.02 19.20 -16.40
N LYS A 134 -1.15 18.20 -16.65
CA LYS A 134 -1.58 16.83 -16.90
C LYS A 134 -2.29 16.24 -15.69
N ALA A 135 -1.73 16.42 -14.49
CA ALA A 135 -2.34 15.95 -13.24
C ALA A 135 -3.69 16.65 -12.95
N GLU A 136 -3.82 17.96 -13.25
CA GLU A 136 -5.07 18.70 -13.10
C GLU A 136 -6.14 18.23 -14.11
N GLU A 137 -5.74 17.91 -15.33
CA GLU A 137 -6.64 17.36 -16.35
C GLU A 137 -7.12 15.95 -15.96
N GLU A 138 -6.22 15.11 -15.46
CA GLU A 138 -6.55 13.78 -14.95
C GLU A 138 -7.53 13.86 -13.76
N ALA A 139 -7.25 14.73 -12.79
CA ALA A 139 -8.13 14.97 -11.64
C ALA A 139 -9.52 15.44 -12.08
N ARG A 140 -9.61 16.32 -13.10
CA ARG A 140 -10.89 16.76 -13.64
C ARG A 140 -11.67 15.62 -14.29
N LYS A 141 -11.03 14.78 -15.11
CA LYS A 141 -11.68 13.61 -15.74
C LYS A 141 -12.22 12.64 -14.70
N ILE A 142 -11.47 12.41 -13.61
CA ILE A 142 -11.93 11.58 -12.49
C ILE A 142 -13.13 12.23 -11.79
N ALA A 143 -13.09 13.54 -11.53
CA ALA A 143 -14.20 14.24 -10.93
C ALA A 143 -15.47 14.23 -11.80
N ASP A 144 -15.33 14.40 -13.10
CA ASP A 144 -16.44 14.30 -14.05
C ASP A 144 -17.04 12.89 -14.07
N ALA A 145 -16.20 11.84 -14.05
CA ALA A 145 -16.65 10.46 -13.99
C ALA A 145 -17.39 10.14 -12.67
N LEU A 146 -16.94 10.68 -11.55
CA LEU A 146 -17.63 10.53 -10.25
C LEU A 146 -18.97 11.30 -10.23
N ALA A 147 -19.04 12.47 -10.85
CA ALA A 147 -20.29 13.21 -10.98
C ALA A 147 -21.32 12.48 -11.84
N ASP A 148 -20.87 11.80 -12.91
CA ASP A 148 -21.72 10.93 -13.73
C ASP A 148 -22.23 9.72 -12.92
N GLU A 149 -21.41 9.15 -12.02
CA GLU A 149 -21.84 8.08 -11.10
C GLU A 149 -22.91 8.57 -10.12
N ASP A 150 -22.75 9.78 -9.58
CA ASP A 150 -23.75 10.37 -8.67
C ASP A 150 -25.08 10.64 -9.40
N ALA A 151 -25.04 11.01 -10.67
CA ALA A 151 -26.25 11.22 -11.47
C ALA A 151 -27.05 9.92 -11.76
N LYS A 152 -26.40 8.75 -11.65
CA LYS A 152 -27.06 7.43 -11.82
C LYS A 152 -27.90 7.00 -10.61
N ASP A 153 -27.87 7.73 -9.51
CA ASP A 153 -28.57 7.37 -8.26
C ASP A 153 -30.10 7.26 -8.39
N GLY A 154 -30.68 7.71 -9.49
CA GLY A 154 -32.11 7.59 -9.82
C GLY A 154 -32.47 6.45 -10.81
N SER A 155 -31.48 5.66 -11.24
CA SER A 155 -31.75 4.58 -12.18
C SER A 155 -32.40 3.39 -11.48
N THR A 156 -33.27 2.66 -12.19
CA THR A 156 -33.93 1.46 -11.67
C THR A 156 -32.90 0.39 -11.34
N SER A 157 -32.68 0.15 -10.06
CA SER A 157 -31.86 -0.95 -9.57
C SER A 157 -32.50 -2.27 -9.99
N ARG A 158 -31.68 -3.19 -10.50
CA ARG A 158 -32.10 -4.56 -10.84
C ARG A 158 -31.32 -5.51 -9.95
N LEU A 159 -32.02 -6.42 -9.28
CA LEU A 159 -31.34 -7.44 -8.51
C LEU A 159 -30.34 -8.24 -9.39
N PRO A 160 -29.15 -8.57 -8.90
CA PRO A 160 -28.25 -9.48 -9.56
C PRO A 160 -28.91 -10.81 -9.89
N SER A 161 -28.34 -11.56 -10.82
CA SER A 161 -28.86 -12.89 -11.19
C SER A 161 -28.88 -13.82 -9.97
N ASP A 162 -29.81 -14.76 -10.00
CA ASP A 162 -29.92 -15.81 -8.98
C ASP A 162 -28.59 -16.56 -8.83
N GLY A 163 -28.16 -16.72 -7.58
CA GLY A 163 -26.87 -17.36 -7.26
C GLY A 163 -25.67 -16.40 -7.26
N SER A 164 -25.82 -15.12 -7.60
CA SER A 164 -24.75 -14.15 -7.45
C SER A 164 -24.32 -14.01 -5.98
N PRO A 165 -23.01 -14.03 -5.67
CA PRO A 165 -22.50 -13.77 -4.32
C PRO A 165 -22.79 -12.33 -3.85
N GLY A 166 -23.13 -11.43 -4.77
CA GLY A 166 -23.55 -10.06 -4.46
C GLY A 166 -24.83 -9.99 -3.64
N LEU A 167 -25.81 -10.89 -3.86
CA LEU A 167 -27.08 -10.85 -3.11
C LEU A 167 -26.88 -10.97 -1.59
N PRO A 168 -26.24 -12.01 -1.05
CA PRO A 168 -26.01 -12.08 0.39
C PRO A 168 -25.04 -10.97 0.87
N LEU A 169 -24.03 -10.59 0.08
CA LEU A 169 -23.12 -9.50 0.45
C LEU A 169 -23.87 -8.18 0.62
N TYR A 170 -24.84 -7.87 -0.22
CA TYR A 170 -25.63 -6.63 -0.11
C TYR A 170 -26.29 -6.48 1.27
N LEU A 171 -26.79 -7.58 1.87
CA LEU A 171 -27.35 -7.55 3.23
C LEU A 171 -26.30 -7.13 4.28
N ALA A 172 -25.07 -7.59 4.12
CA ALA A 172 -23.98 -7.21 5.01
C ALA A 172 -23.58 -5.75 4.82
N LEU A 173 -23.58 -5.24 3.57
CA LEU A 173 -23.30 -3.82 3.27
C LEU A 173 -24.38 -2.91 3.88
N VAL A 174 -25.66 -3.25 3.70
CA VAL A 174 -26.77 -2.48 4.29
C VAL A 174 -26.69 -2.49 5.83
N ASN A 175 -26.40 -3.63 6.42
CA ASN A 175 -26.21 -3.73 7.86
C ASN A 175 -25.03 -2.87 8.34
N HIS A 176 -23.90 -2.91 7.64
CA HIS A 176 -22.73 -2.07 7.97
C HIS A 176 -23.07 -0.57 7.89
N ALA A 177 -23.71 -0.14 6.81
CA ALA A 177 -24.13 1.25 6.63
C ALA A 177 -25.13 1.72 7.69
N ALA A 178 -25.99 0.82 8.21
CA ALA A 178 -26.92 1.16 9.29
C ALA A 178 -26.22 1.54 10.60
N TYR A 179 -25.04 0.97 10.87
CA TYR A 179 -24.22 1.34 12.03
C TYR A 179 -23.37 2.61 11.80
N ARG A 180 -23.13 2.98 10.54
CA ARG A 180 -22.29 4.12 10.16
C ARG A 180 -22.92 4.91 9.01
N PRO A 181 -24.07 5.53 9.22
CA PRO A 181 -24.87 6.09 8.12
C PRO A 181 -24.24 7.31 7.41
N SER A 182 -23.21 7.92 8.00
CA SER A 182 -22.52 9.09 7.44
C SER A 182 -21.17 8.73 6.79
N GLU A 183 -20.76 7.47 6.83
CA GLU A 183 -19.49 7.03 6.30
C GLU A 183 -19.73 6.21 5.01
N PRO A 184 -18.87 6.34 4.01
CA PRO A 184 -18.87 5.42 2.87
C PRO A 184 -18.54 4.00 3.36
N LEU A 185 -18.98 3.00 2.60
CA LEU A 185 -18.53 1.63 2.83
C LEU A 185 -17.01 1.55 2.59
N PRO A 186 -16.27 0.86 3.45
CA PRO A 186 -14.82 0.75 3.32
C PRO A 186 -14.43 0.04 2.03
N SER A 187 -13.26 0.36 1.51
CA SER A 187 -12.61 -0.39 0.43
C SER A 187 -12.19 -1.78 0.92
N LEU A 188 -11.87 -2.69 0.00
CA LEU A 188 -11.30 -3.99 0.39
C LEU A 188 -9.94 -3.82 1.06
N ALA A 189 -9.13 -2.84 0.62
CA ALA A 189 -7.86 -2.50 1.24
C ALA A 189 -8.02 -1.99 2.69
N ASP A 190 -9.10 -1.25 3.00
CA ASP A 190 -9.40 -0.81 4.38
C ASP A 190 -9.78 -1.99 5.31
N LEU A 191 -10.21 -3.12 4.72
CA LEU A 191 -10.65 -4.33 5.44
C LEU A 191 -9.58 -5.44 5.46
N ASP A 192 -8.40 -5.18 4.89
CA ASP A 192 -7.30 -6.15 4.85
C ASP A 192 -6.95 -6.65 6.28
N PRO A 193 -6.67 -7.97 6.48
CA PRO A 193 -6.55 -9.01 5.45
C PRO A 193 -7.84 -9.78 5.11
N LEU A 194 -8.96 -9.55 5.78
CA LEU A 194 -10.12 -10.44 5.71
C LEU A 194 -11.24 -9.97 4.78
N GLY A 195 -11.25 -8.70 4.33
CA GLY A 195 -12.31 -8.19 3.47
C GLY A 195 -13.71 -8.32 4.08
N TRP A 196 -14.71 -8.46 3.23
CA TRP A 196 -16.11 -8.71 3.62
C TRP A 196 -16.36 -10.19 3.93
N THR A 197 -15.84 -11.10 3.08
CA THR A 197 -16.13 -12.54 3.16
C THR A 197 -14.93 -13.39 3.58
N GLY A 198 -13.73 -12.84 3.59
CA GLY A 198 -12.48 -13.58 3.79
C GLY A 198 -11.88 -14.10 2.48
N ASP A 199 -12.43 -13.70 1.35
CA ASP A 199 -11.97 -14.07 0.01
C ASP A 199 -12.05 -12.83 -0.89
N THR A 200 -10.92 -12.22 -1.18
CA THR A 200 -10.83 -10.95 -1.93
C THR A 200 -11.34 -11.09 -3.38
N ASP A 201 -11.15 -12.25 -4.00
CA ASP A 201 -11.65 -12.50 -5.37
C ASP A 201 -13.16 -12.57 -5.37
N LEU A 202 -13.74 -13.24 -4.39
CA LEU A 202 -15.19 -13.31 -4.21
C LEU A 202 -15.78 -11.93 -3.89
N ASP A 203 -15.16 -11.18 -2.99
CA ASP A 203 -15.57 -9.82 -2.64
C ASP A 203 -15.54 -8.90 -3.88
N THR A 204 -14.47 -8.98 -4.66
CA THR A 204 -14.31 -8.23 -5.91
C THR A 204 -15.42 -8.57 -6.90
N ALA A 205 -15.67 -9.86 -7.13
CA ALA A 205 -16.73 -10.30 -8.03
C ALA A 205 -18.12 -9.85 -7.56
N ALA A 206 -18.40 -9.99 -6.26
CA ALA A 206 -19.67 -9.61 -5.64
C ALA A 206 -19.93 -8.10 -5.73
N LEU A 207 -18.91 -7.27 -5.43
CA LEU A 207 -19.00 -5.80 -5.52
C LEU A 207 -19.22 -5.35 -6.97
N LEU A 208 -18.52 -5.95 -7.94
CA LEU A 208 -18.73 -5.67 -9.36
C LEU A 208 -20.14 -6.06 -9.84
N ASP A 209 -20.68 -7.17 -9.36
CA ASP A 209 -22.06 -7.57 -9.69
C ASP A 209 -23.08 -6.58 -9.09
N LEU A 210 -22.87 -6.14 -7.86
CA LEU A 210 -23.71 -5.12 -7.23
C LEU A 210 -23.60 -3.76 -7.94
N TYR A 211 -22.41 -3.39 -8.40
CA TYR A 211 -22.17 -2.17 -9.16
C TYR A 211 -22.89 -2.21 -10.52
N ARG A 212 -22.77 -3.32 -11.26
CA ARG A 212 -23.49 -3.52 -12.54
C ARG A 212 -25.01 -3.53 -12.36
N ALA A 213 -25.48 -3.97 -11.20
CA ALA A 213 -26.88 -3.99 -10.83
C ALA A 213 -27.38 -2.63 -10.31
N HIS A 214 -26.52 -1.61 -10.23
CA HIS A 214 -26.81 -0.29 -9.66
C HIS A 214 -27.31 -0.34 -8.21
N LEU A 215 -26.82 -1.27 -7.41
CA LEU A 215 -27.09 -1.39 -5.97
C LEU A 215 -26.02 -0.72 -5.11
N VAL A 216 -24.82 -0.63 -5.64
CA VAL A 216 -23.72 0.16 -5.09
C VAL A 216 -23.16 1.09 -6.16
N ALA A 217 -22.60 2.19 -5.75
CA ALA A 217 -21.88 3.15 -6.58
C ALA A 217 -20.54 3.51 -5.94
N ILE A 218 -19.66 4.11 -6.71
CA ILE A 218 -18.38 4.59 -6.23
C ILE A 218 -18.63 5.81 -5.34
N ALA A 219 -18.03 5.82 -4.14
CA ALA A 219 -18.13 6.96 -3.24
C ALA A 219 -17.15 8.07 -3.65
N SER A 220 -17.56 9.33 -3.53
CA SER A 220 -16.74 10.52 -3.81
C SER A 220 -15.47 10.60 -2.94
N GLU A 221 -15.48 9.93 -1.80
CA GLU A 221 -14.37 9.83 -0.85
C GLU A 221 -13.34 8.77 -1.24
N SER A 222 -13.49 8.14 -2.41
CA SER A 222 -12.50 7.20 -2.94
C SER A 222 -11.17 7.91 -3.23
N PRO A 223 -10.02 7.32 -2.89
CA PRO A 223 -8.73 7.93 -3.10
C PRO A 223 -8.41 8.09 -4.60
N HIS A 224 -7.73 9.16 -4.98
CA HIS A 224 -7.43 9.46 -6.39
C HIS A 224 -6.58 8.38 -7.08
N ASP A 225 -5.69 7.73 -6.37
CA ASP A 225 -4.82 6.66 -6.86
C ASP A 225 -5.57 5.34 -7.10
N ALA A 226 -6.82 5.22 -6.61
CA ALA A 226 -7.71 4.12 -6.98
C ALA A 226 -8.23 4.22 -8.43
N PHE A 227 -8.01 5.34 -9.12
CA PHE A 227 -8.45 5.55 -10.49
C PHE A 227 -7.27 5.53 -11.45
N VAL A 228 -7.46 4.89 -12.59
CA VAL A 228 -6.46 4.79 -13.65
C VAL A 228 -7.08 5.29 -14.95
N LEU A 229 -6.45 6.29 -15.57
CA LEU A 229 -6.80 6.69 -16.94
C LEU A 229 -6.24 5.66 -17.92
N SER A 230 -7.11 5.09 -18.73
CA SER A 230 -6.70 4.20 -19.81
C SER A 230 -6.04 5.00 -20.93
N GLU A 231 -4.79 4.69 -21.24
CA GLU A 231 -4.05 5.34 -22.34
C GLU A 231 -4.67 5.04 -23.73
N GLN A 232 -5.43 3.95 -23.85
CA GLN A 232 -5.98 3.50 -25.13
C GLN A 232 -7.26 4.23 -25.55
N ASP A 233 -8.14 4.52 -24.60
CA ASP A 233 -9.48 5.07 -24.86
C ASP A 233 -9.79 6.34 -24.04
N GLY A 234 -8.89 6.76 -23.18
CA GLY A 234 -9.07 7.92 -22.30
C GLY A 234 -10.13 7.73 -21.21
N ASN A 235 -10.66 6.51 -21.06
CA ASN A 235 -11.69 6.20 -20.07
C ASN A 235 -11.07 6.07 -18.68
N VAL A 236 -11.81 6.50 -17.67
CA VAL A 236 -11.46 6.28 -16.27
C VAL A 236 -11.81 4.87 -15.88
N ARG A 237 -10.82 4.11 -15.42
CA ARG A 237 -10.96 2.79 -14.80
C ARG A 237 -10.67 2.91 -13.31
N PHE A 238 -11.13 1.97 -12.51
CA PHE A 238 -10.90 1.97 -11.08
C PHE A 238 -10.40 0.61 -10.58
N LEU A 239 -9.63 0.65 -9.50
CA LEU A 239 -9.17 -0.53 -8.78
C LEU A 239 -10.22 -0.89 -7.72
N VAL A 240 -10.93 -1.99 -7.93
CA VAL A 240 -12.05 -2.42 -7.05
C VAL A 240 -11.62 -2.58 -5.60
N THR A 241 -10.36 -2.96 -5.37
CA THR A 241 -9.79 -3.13 -4.02
C THR A 241 -9.66 -1.83 -3.25
N ASP A 242 -9.46 -0.71 -3.95
CA ASP A 242 -9.10 0.58 -3.34
C ASP A 242 -10.27 1.57 -3.32
N ILE A 243 -11.31 1.28 -4.09
CA ILE A 243 -12.54 2.08 -4.15
C ILE A 243 -13.33 1.96 -2.85
N LYS A 244 -13.81 3.09 -2.34
CA LYS A 244 -14.87 3.16 -1.34
C LYS A 244 -16.21 3.11 -2.04
N TRP A 245 -17.17 2.45 -1.41
CA TRP A 245 -18.48 2.23 -1.99
C TRP A 245 -19.56 3.01 -1.25
N ARG A 246 -20.66 3.28 -1.91
CA ARG A 246 -21.89 3.76 -1.30
C ARG A 246 -23.09 2.94 -1.79
N LEU A 247 -24.09 2.80 -0.96
CA LEU A 247 -25.36 2.18 -1.37
C LEU A 247 -26.17 3.17 -2.22
N VAL A 248 -26.74 2.68 -3.32
CA VAL A 248 -27.60 3.47 -4.20
C VAL A 248 -29.03 3.54 -3.64
N GLY A 249 -29.64 4.74 -3.71
CA GLY A 249 -30.96 4.99 -3.14
C GLY A 249 -30.93 5.25 -1.64
N GLY A 250 -31.71 6.13 -1.14
CA GLY A 250 -31.73 6.46 0.29
C GLY A 250 -32.11 5.26 1.19
N SER A 251 -31.97 5.43 2.50
CA SER A 251 -32.17 4.38 3.53
C SER A 251 -33.46 3.54 3.33
N LYS A 252 -34.58 4.15 2.91
CA LYS A 252 -35.82 3.41 2.67
C LYS A 252 -35.72 2.43 1.51
N VAL A 253 -35.06 2.83 0.42
CA VAL A 253 -34.89 1.98 -0.77
C VAL A 253 -33.95 0.82 -0.46
N THR A 254 -32.82 1.11 0.17
CA THR A 254 -31.84 0.09 0.56
C THR A 254 -32.42 -0.93 1.54
N THR A 255 -33.23 -0.50 2.50
CA THR A 255 -33.92 -1.38 3.44
C THR A 255 -34.96 -2.24 2.72
N SER A 256 -35.74 -1.69 1.80
CA SER A 256 -36.75 -2.45 1.03
C SER A 256 -36.08 -3.54 0.17
N ILE A 257 -34.98 -3.22 -0.50
CA ILE A 257 -34.22 -4.18 -1.28
C ILE A 257 -33.61 -5.28 -0.38
N ALA A 258 -33.07 -4.89 0.79
CA ALA A 258 -32.54 -5.84 1.74
C ALA A 258 -33.61 -6.81 2.27
N GLU A 259 -34.84 -6.31 2.52
CA GLU A 259 -36.00 -7.14 2.90
C GLU A 259 -36.38 -8.11 1.77
N GLU A 260 -36.41 -7.64 0.52
CA GLU A 260 -36.70 -8.49 -0.65
C GLU A 260 -35.66 -9.60 -0.79
N ILE A 261 -34.37 -9.29 -0.68
CA ILE A 261 -33.29 -10.27 -0.72
C ILE A 261 -33.39 -11.26 0.45
N SER A 262 -33.64 -10.75 1.66
CA SER A 262 -33.83 -11.62 2.83
C SER A 262 -35.01 -12.58 2.64
N ASN A 263 -36.15 -12.11 2.14
CA ASN A 263 -37.31 -12.93 1.84
C ASN A 263 -37.04 -13.96 0.74
N TYR A 264 -36.24 -13.61 -0.27
CA TYR A 264 -35.80 -14.54 -1.30
C TYR A 264 -35.06 -15.74 -0.69
N PHE A 265 -34.14 -15.52 0.23
CA PHE A 265 -33.41 -16.60 0.91
C PHE A 265 -34.30 -17.36 1.93
N VAL A 266 -35.00 -16.66 2.77
CA VAL A 266 -35.72 -17.26 3.92
C VAL A 266 -37.02 -17.92 3.47
N ILE A 267 -37.86 -17.19 2.72
CA ILE A 267 -39.17 -17.65 2.33
C ILE A 267 -39.11 -18.45 1.02
N GLY A 268 -38.13 -18.13 0.13
CA GLY A 268 -38.00 -18.77 -1.18
C GLY A 268 -38.93 -18.18 -2.24
N SER A 269 -39.16 -16.87 -2.15
CA SER A 269 -40.01 -16.14 -3.10
C SER A 269 -39.23 -15.75 -4.36
N GLY A 270 -39.04 -16.62 -5.33
CA GLY A 270 -38.32 -16.30 -6.57
C GLY A 270 -37.90 -17.55 -7.34
N PRO A 271 -37.24 -17.41 -8.49
CA PRO A 271 -36.71 -18.52 -9.24
C PRO A 271 -35.54 -19.19 -8.50
N GLU A 272 -35.46 -20.50 -8.54
CA GLU A 272 -34.35 -21.33 -8.00
C GLU A 272 -33.82 -20.99 -6.58
N PRO A 273 -34.71 -20.79 -5.56
CA PRO A 273 -34.26 -20.42 -4.23
C PRO A 273 -33.39 -21.49 -3.56
N GLN A 274 -33.48 -22.74 -4.00
CA GLN A 274 -32.69 -23.86 -3.48
C GLN A 274 -31.20 -23.67 -3.80
N ASN A 275 -30.87 -23.29 -5.04
CA ASN A 275 -29.49 -23.06 -5.47
C ASN A 275 -28.88 -21.87 -4.72
N ALA A 276 -29.64 -20.79 -4.53
CA ALA A 276 -29.21 -19.63 -3.76
C ALA A 276 -28.95 -19.96 -2.30
N ARG A 277 -29.84 -20.77 -1.67
CA ARG A 277 -29.66 -21.23 -0.30
C ARG A 277 -28.45 -22.13 -0.13
N GLN A 278 -28.19 -23.00 -1.10
CA GLN A 278 -27.00 -23.84 -1.12
C GLN A 278 -25.74 -22.96 -1.22
N ALA A 279 -25.71 -22.01 -2.16
CA ALA A 279 -24.60 -21.06 -2.32
C ALA A 279 -24.36 -20.23 -1.04
N LEU A 280 -25.44 -19.77 -0.38
CA LEU A 280 -25.32 -19.07 0.91
C LEU A 280 -24.71 -19.97 1.98
N ALA A 281 -25.14 -21.24 2.08
CA ALA A 281 -24.61 -22.17 3.07
C ALA A 281 -23.11 -22.45 2.83
N GLU A 282 -22.70 -22.64 1.57
CA GLU A 282 -21.30 -22.82 1.19
C GLU A 282 -20.45 -21.57 1.44
N LEU A 283 -21.01 -20.39 1.17
CA LEU A 283 -20.35 -19.11 1.47
C LEU A 283 -20.10 -18.98 2.99
N VAL A 284 -21.14 -19.19 3.80
CA VAL A 284 -21.00 -19.10 5.28
C VAL A 284 -20.01 -20.14 5.79
N GLU A 285 -20.03 -21.37 5.29
CA GLU A 285 -19.04 -22.41 5.66
C GLU A 285 -17.62 -21.95 5.34
N ARG A 286 -17.38 -21.40 4.15
CA ARG A 286 -16.08 -20.87 3.73
C ARG A 286 -15.61 -19.76 4.65
N MET A 287 -16.51 -18.81 4.95
CA MET A 287 -16.20 -17.71 5.88
C MET A 287 -15.88 -18.19 7.29
N GLU A 288 -16.57 -19.22 7.79
CA GLU A 288 -16.28 -19.84 9.10
C GLU A 288 -14.91 -20.53 9.11
N ILE A 289 -14.54 -21.20 8.02
CA ILE A 289 -13.20 -21.80 7.86
C ILE A 289 -12.13 -20.70 7.92
N THR A 290 -12.30 -19.64 7.14
CA THR A 290 -11.38 -18.48 7.16
C THR A 290 -11.29 -17.85 8.55
N ASN A 291 -12.41 -17.70 9.24
CA ASN A 291 -12.47 -17.19 10.60
C ASN A 291 -11.63 -18.02 11.60
N VAL A 292 -11.72 -19.35 11.53
CA VAL A 292 -10.94 -20.25 12.40
C VAL A 292 -9.46 -20.21 12.05
N ILE A 293 -9.12 -20.17 10.77
CA ILE A 293 -7.72 -20.08 10.29
C ILE A 293 -7.09 -18.76 10.77
N SER A 294 -7.77 -17.64 10.54
CA SER A 294 -7.31 -16.31 10.98
C SER A 294 -7.13 -16.25 12.51
N TYR A 295 -8.01 -16.89 13.26
CA TYR A 295 -7.85 -17.00 14.71
C TYR A 295 -6.59 -17.78 15.09
N LEU A 296 -6.33 -18.91 14.42
CA LEU A 296 -5.14 -19.73 14.67
C LEU A 296 -3.85 -18.94 14.36
N ASP A 297 -3.80 -18.27 13.23
CA ASP A 297 -2.66 -17.43 12.85
C ASP A 297 -2.45 -16.27 13.82
N GLY A 298 -3.53 -15.64 14.25
CA GLY A 298 -3.48 -14.61 15.29
C GLY A 298 -2.97 -15.15 16.65
N LEU A 299 -3.28 -16.38 17.02
CA LEU A 299 -2.69 -17.01 18.19
C LEU A 299 -1.19 -17.25 18.02
N LEU A 300 -0.78 -17.80 16.89
CA LEU A 300 0.62 -18.07 16.59
C LEU A 300 1.45 -16.79 16.63
N THR A 301 0.98 -15.74 15.95
CA THR A 301 1.72 -14.47 15.82
C THR A 301 1.67 -13.61 17.08
N LYS A 302 0.46 -13.38 17.64
CA LYS A 302 0.27 -12.40 18.72
C LYS A 302 0.52 -12.98 20.12
N LYS A 303 0.32 -14.27 20.33
CA LYS A 303 0.48 -14.90 21.65
C LYS A 303 1.82 -15.61 21.80
N TYR A 304 2.27 -16.32 20.76
CA TYR A 304 3.45 -17.18 20.83
C TYR A 304 4.68 -16.60 20.11
N ASP A 305 4.53 -15.51 19.37
CA ASP A 305 5.58 -14.91 18.53
C ASP A 305 6.17 -15.93 17.52
N TYR A 306 5.27 -16.70 16.91
CA TYR A 306 5.57 -17.66 15.85
C TYR A 306 5.07 -17.12 14.53
N PRO A 307 5.64 -17.56 13.39
CA PRO A 307 5.05 -17.25 12.09
C PRO A 307 3.67 -17.90 11.96
N GLU A 308 2.87 -17.39 11.04
CA GLU A 308 1.61 -18.01 10.64
C GLU A 308 1.84 -19.45 10.13
N VAL A 309 0.75 -20.20 9.97
CA VAL A 309 0.80 -21.52 9.32
C VAL A 309 1.38 -21.39 7.91
N PRO A 310 2.42 -22.17 7.53
CA PRO A 310 3.04 -22.09 6.23
C PRO A 310 2.04 -22.26 5.08
N GLU A 311 2.21 -21.51 3.99
CA GLU A 311 1.33 -21.52 2.83
C GLU A 311 1.12 -22.93 2.26
N ALA A 312 2.19 -23.73 2.21
CA ALA A 312 2.13 -25.13 1.76
C ALA A 312 1.17 -26.03 2.56
N ARG A 313 0.75 -25.59 3.75
CA ARG A 313 -0.17 -26.32 4.63
C ARG A 313 -1.54 -25.67 4.78
N ARG A 314 -1.77 -24.52 4.11
CA ARG A 314 -3.05 -23.79 4.21
C ARG A 314 -4.23 -24.61 3.74
N GLN A 315 -4.09 -25.30 2.62
CA GLN A 315 -5.17 -26.15 2.09
C GLN A 315 -5.46 -27.31 3.06
N GLU A 316 -4.45 -27.98 3.60
CA GLU A 316 -4.62 -29.03 4.58
C GLU A 316 -5.34 -28.51 5.84
N LEU A 317 -4.95 -27.32 6.32
CA LEU A 317 -5.61 -26.68 7.46
C LEU A 317 -7.10 -26.42 7.17
N ALA A 318 -7.43 -25.90 6.00
CA ALA A 318 -8.82 -25.66 5.61
C ALA A 318 -9.64 -26.95 5.61
N GLU A 319 -9.09 -28.04 5.05
CA GLU A 319 -9.76 -29.35 5.06
C GLU A 319 -9.94 -29.91 6.47
N VAL A 320 -8.97 -29.72 7.36
CA VAL A 320 -9.08 -30.12 8.77
C VAL A 320 -10.18 -29.34 9.49
N VAL A 321 -10.28 -28.02 9.24
CA VAL A 321 -11.34 -27.19 9.83
C VAL A 321 -12.70 -27.59 9.26
N LYS A 322 -12.81 -27.81 7.95
CA LYS A 322 -14.03 -28.27 7.26
C LYS A 322 -14.51 -29.60 7.82
N LYS A 323 -13.61 -30.56 8.07
CA LYS A 323 -13.92 -31.83 8.71
C LYS A 323 -14.57 -31.64 10.08
N GLY A 324 -14.07 -30.69 10.88
CA GLY A 324 -14.67 -30.36 12.17
C GLY A 324 -16.10 -29.85 12.04
N PHE A 325 -16.36 -28.93 11.10
CA PHE A 325 -17.72 -28.44 10.83
C PHE A 325 -18.64 -29.55 10.31
N ALA A 326 -18.15 -30.41 9.41
CA ALA A 326 -18.90 -31.57 8.90
C ALA A 326 -19.26 -32.59 10.04
N ALA A 327 -18.43 -32.68 11.06
CA ALA A 327 -18.73 -33.49 12.27
C ALA A 327 -19.71 -32.82 13.24
N GLY A 328 -20.19 -31.60 12.90
CA GLY A 328 -21.21 -30.89 13.68
C GLY A 328 -20.66 -29.96 14.77
N TYR A 329 -19.34 -29.73 14.84
CA TYR A 329 -18.77 -28.78 15.79
C TYR A 329 -19.12 -27.34 15.34
N THR A 330 -19.39 -26.49 16.33
CA THR A 330 -19.68 -25.06 16.09
C THR A 330 -18.40 -24.24 15.89
N ALA A 331 -18.53 -23.00 15.42
CA ALA A 331 -17.40 -22.09 15.29
C ALA A 331 -16.65 -21.86 16.61
N GLY A 332 -17.36 -21.68 17.74
CA GLY A 332 -16.75 -21.51 19.05
C GLY A 332 -16.00 -22.76 19.51
N GLN A 333 -16.50 -23.95 19.21
CA GLN A 333 -15.81 -25.21 19.44
C GLN A 333 -14.56 -25.37 18.60
N MET A 334 -14.64 -24.96 17.32
CA MET A 334 -13.47 -24.94 16.42
C MET A 334 -12.39 -23.96 16.88
N ILE A 335 -12.78 -22.80 17.39
CA ILE A 335 -11.87 -21.84 18.04
C ILE A 335 -11.21 -22.48 19.28
N CYS A 336 -11.95 -23.24 20.09
CA CYS A 336 -11.39 -24.01 21.21
C CYS A 336 -10.37 -25.06 20.75
N PHE A 337 -10.64 -25.80 19.67
CA PHE A 337 -9.68 -26.73 19.09
C PHE A 337 -8.42 -26.03 18.60
N ALA A 338 -8.56 -24.91 17.87
CA ALA A 338 -7.44 -24.12 17.38
C ALA A 338 -6.55 -23.61 18.52
N TRP A 339 -7.17 -23.09 19.59
CA TRP A 339 -6.44 -22.68 20.80
C TRP A 339 -5.66 -23.84 21.43
N ARG A 340 -6.32 -24.97 21.61
CA ARG A 340 -5.68 -26.16 22.19
C ARG A 340 -4.56 -26.74 21.32
N ALA A 341 -4.68 -26.60 20.00
CA ALA A 341 -3.66 -27.04 19.05
C ALA A 341 -2.43 -26.14 19.12
N ALA A 342 -2.62 -24.82 19.10
CA ALA A 342 -1.53 -23.86 19.23
C ALA A 342 -0.80 -23.99 20.56
N ASP A 343 -1.54 -24.12 21.69
CA ASP A 343 -0.96 -24.32 23.02
C ASP A 343 -0.14 -25.61 23.10
N SER A 344 -0.65 -26.71 22.51
CA SER A 344 0.07 -27.98 22.46
C SER A 344 1.33 -27.90 21.58
N ALA A 345 1.30 -27.19 20.47
CA ALA A 345 2.46 -26.98 19.62
C ALA A 345 3.54 -26.16 20.32
N ALA A 346 3.14 -25.11 21.04
CA ALA A 346 4.05 -24.27 21.82
C ALA A 346 4.69 -25.11 22.96
N ALA A 347 3.90 -25.85 23.70
CA ALA A 347 4.42 -26.74 24.74
C ALA A 347 5.34 -27.87 24.20
N TRP A 348 5.10 -28.32 22.97
CA TRP A 348 5.99 -29.28 22.31
C TRP A 348 7.32 -28.64 21.90
N LYS A 349 7.30 -27.46 21.32
CA LYS A 349 8.51 -26.69 20.97
C LYS A 349 9.40 -26.46 22.21
N GLU A 350 8.82 -26.06 23.36
CA GLU A 350 9.60 -25.82 24.59
C GLU A 350 10.31 -27.11 25.12
N ARG A 351 9.78 -28.27 24.82
CA ARG A 351 10.38 -29.58 25.23
C ARG A 351 11.39 -30.12 24.22
N ASN A 352 11.47 -29.54 23.01
CA ASN A 352 12.31 -30.05 21.92
C ASN A 352 13.25 -28.96 21.41
N ALA A 353 14.50 -28.99 21.84
CA ALA A 353 15.51 -28.00 21.52
C ALA A 353 15.81 -27.84 19.99
N HIS A 354 15.44 -28.83 19.18
CA HIS A 354 15.65 -28.83 17.73
C HIS A 354 14.45 -28.29 16.95
N MET A 355 13.37 -27.91 17.62
CA MET A 355 12.17 -27.40 17.00
C MET A 355 12.12 -25.89 17.08
N GLY A 356 12.14 -25.23 15.91
CA GLY A 356 11.97 -23.78 15.81
C GLY A 356 10.50 -23.35 15.78
N PRO A 357 10.24 -22.02 15.84
CA PRO A 357 8.89 -21.46 15.71
C PRO A 357 8.17 -21.87 14.40
N PRO A 358 8.83 -21.92 13.22
CA PRO A 358 8.16 -22.34 11.97
C PRO A 358 7.70 -23.79 12.00
N GLU A 359 8.48 -24.69 12.59
CA GLU A 359 8.14 -26.11 12.75
C GLU A 359 6.95 -26.27 13.71
N ALA A 360 6.90 -25.46 14.78
CA ALA A 360 5.78 -25.44 15.71
C ALA A 360 4.49 -24.98 15.03
N SER A 361 4.54 -23.90 14.22
CA SER A 361 3.40 -23.42 13.43
C SER A 361 2.91 -24.48 12.46
N SER A 362 3.81 -25.14 11.74
CA SER A 362 3.47 -26.22 10.83
C SER A 362 2.85 -27.42 11.55
N ALA A 363 3.38 -27.81 12.71
CA ALA A 363 2.88 -28.93 13.50
C ALA A 363 1.47 -28.70 14.05
N THR A 364 1.06 -27.44 14.22
CA THR A 364 -0.27 -27.08 14.72
C THR A 364 -1.38 -27.71 13.87
N VAL A 365 -1.21 -27.80 12.54
CA VAL A 365 -2.19 -28.41 11.64
C VAL A 365 -2.42 -29.88 11.97
N THR A 366 -1.34 -30.65 12.13
CA THR A 366 -1.40 -32.07 12.50
C THR A 366 -2.01 -32.27 13.89
N ILE A 367 -1.63 -31.38 14.84
CA ILE A 367 -2.16 -31.44 16.20
C ILE A 367 -3.65 -31.13 16.22
N LEU A 368 -4.10 -30.13 15.43
CA LEU A 368 -5.51 -29.78 15.27
C LEU A 368 -6.29 -30.95 14.70
N ASN A 369 -5.81 -31.57 13.63
CA ASN A 369 -6.42 -32.73 13.01
C ASN A 369 -6.61 -33.89 14.04
N ASN A 370 -5.54 -34.23 14.74
CA ASN A 370 -5.57 -35.31 15.75
C ASN A 370 -6.56 -35.05 16.92
N LYS A 371 -6.68 -33.75 17.31
CA LYS A 371 -7.63 -33.36 18.36
C LYS A 371 -9.08 -33.50 17.91
N ILE A 372 -9.36 -33.11 16.65
CA ILE A 372 -10.70 -33.25 16.04
C ILE A 372 -11.02 -34.72 15.90
N ASP A 373 -10.12 -35.55 15.35
CA ASP A 373 -10.33 -36.99 15.16
C ASP A 373 -10.65 -37.68 16.49
N LYS A 374 -9.84 -37.39 17.50
CA LYS A 374 -10.09 -37.96 18.83
C LYS A 374 -11.42 -37.53 19.45
N ALA A 375 -11.82 -36.27 19.22
CA ALA A 375 -13.09 -35.74 19.71
C ALA A 375 -14.30 -36.39 19.01
N ILE A 376 -14.18 -36.65 17.70
CA ILE A 376 -15.19 -37.37 16.89
C ILE A 376 -15.32 -38.84 17.43
N GLU A 377 -14.19 -39.54 17.59
CA GLU A 377 -14.14 -40.91 18.01
C GLU A 377 -14.78 -41.13 19.43
N VAL A 378 -14.40 -40.24 20.37
CA VAL A 378 -14.83 -40.36 21.78
C VAL A 378 -16.16 -39.63 22.03
N ARG A 379 -16.70 -38.89 21.05
CA ARG A 379 -17.88 -37.99 21.19
C ARG A 379 -17.73 -37.04 22.38
N HIS A 380 -16.54 -36.49 22.54
CA HIS A 380 -16.21 -35.62 23.68
C HIS A 380 -16.87 -34.24 23.53
N ALA A 381 -17.51 -33.78 24.61
CA ALA A 381 -18.07 -32.41 24.64
C ALA A 381 -16.93 -31.36 24.64
N ILE A 382 -16.94 -30.50 23.67
CA ILE A 382 -16.00 -29.40 23.54
C ILE A 382 -16.69 -28.09 23.95
N PRO A 383 -16.10 -27.30 24.86
CA PRO A 383 -16.69 -26.02 25.25
C PRO A 383 -16.67 -25.00 24.10
N GLU A 384 -17.67 -24.15 24.08
CA GLU A 384 -17.70 -22.96 23.22
C GLU A 384 -16.70 -21.92 23.73
N TYR A 385 -15.87 -21.38 22.83
CA TYR A 385 -14.97 -20.27 23.12
C TYR A 385 -15.38 -19.05 22.32
N ASP A 386 -15.48 -17.93 23.02
CA ASP A 386 -15.64 -16.63 22.38
C ASP A 386 -14.27 -16.13 21.89
N PRO A 387 -14.19 -15.60 20.65
CA PRO A 387 -12.94 -15.06 20.15
C PRO A 387 -12.53 -13.83 20.96
N PRO A 388 -11.22 -13.64 21.23
CA PRO A 388 -10.73 -12.48 21.94
C PRO A 388 -10.89 -11.21 21.10
N ARG A 389 -10.86 -10.03 21.74
CA ARG A 389 -11.07 -8.71 21.09
C ARG A 389 -10.09 -8.39 19.96
N TRP A 390 -8.90 -8.98 19.98
CA TRP A 390 -7.90 -8.79 18.93
C TRP A 390 -8.19 -9.60 17.65
N HIS A 391 -9.07 -10.61 17.76
CA HIS A 391 -9.41 -11.45 16.62
C HIS A 391 -10.34 -10.66 15.67
N GLN A 392 -9.90 -10.59 14.42
CA GLN A 392 -10.70 -10.05 13.34
C GLN A 392 -11.38 -11.20 12.60
N GLN A 393 -12.63 -10.99 12.24
CA GLN A 393 -13.41 -11.94 11.44
C GLN A 393 -13.93 -11.23 10.19
N PRO A 394 -14.28 -11.95 9.12
CA PRO A 394 -14.90 -11.35 7.94
C PRO A 394 -16.11 -10.51 8.33
N VAL A 395 -16.19 -9.28 7.79
CA VAL A 395 -17.19 -8.29 8.23
C VAL A 395 -18.63 -8.78 8.02
N ALA A 396 -18.87 -9.50 6.93
CA ALA A 396 -20.20 -10.02 6.59
C ALA A 396 -20.61 -11.26 7.41
N LEU A 397 -19.67 -11.91 8.11
CA LEU A 397 -19.90 -13.22 8.73
C LEU A 397 -21.08 -13.25 9.70
N ILE A 398 -21.21 -12.25 10.56
CA ILE A 398 -22.29 -12.19 11.58
C ILE A 398 -23.65 -12.14 10.90
N VAL A 399 -23.79 -11.30 9.87
CA VAL A 399 -25.06 -11.10 9.15
C VAL A 399 -25.43 -12.34 8.38
N LEU A 400 -24.47 -12.92 7.64
CA LEU A 400 -24.74 -14.09 6.80
C LEU A 400 -24.94 -15.37 7.61
N ARG A 401 -24.25 -15.49 8.75
CA ARG A 401 -24.51 -16.58 9.72
C ARG A 401 -25.96 -16.55 10.23
N LYS A 402 -26.45 -15.34 10.58
CA LYS A 402 -27.82 -15.14 11.01
C LYS A 402 -28.81 -15.50 9.88
N LEU A 403 -28.58 -14.98 8.68
CA LEU A 403 -29.43 -15.28 7.52
C LEU A 403 -29.49 -16.79 7.26
N ASN A 404 -28.35 -17.47 7.24
CA ASN A 404 -28.29 -18.93 7.03
C ASN A 404 -29.02 -19.71 8.15
N ALA A 405 -28.94 -19.22 9.40
CA ALA A 405 -29.68 -19.83 10.51
C ALA A 405 -31.20 -19.62 10.35
N ASP A 406 -31.65 -18.46 9.88
CA ASP A 406 -33.06 -18.19 9.62
C ASP A 406 -33.59 -19.04 8.44
N VAL A 407 -32.78 -19.23 7.38
CA VAL A 407 -33.10 -20.14 6.27
C VAL A 407 -33.29 -21.57 6.77
N LYS A 408 -32.36 -22.08 7.60
CA LYS A 408 -32.46 -23.43 8.19
C LYS A 408 -33.69 -23.56 9.06
N ARG A 409 -33.99 -22.56 9.91
CA ARG A 409 -35.17 -22.57 10.81
C ARG A 409 -36.47 -22.66 10.05
N VAL A 410 -36.64 -21.89 8.96
CA VAL A 410 -37.86 -21.93 8.13
C VAL A 410 -37.96 -23.25 7.40
N ARG A 411 -36.84 -23.76 6.88
CA ARG A 411 -36.79 -25.08 6.25
C ARG A 411 -37.22 -26.19 7.21
N ASP A 412 -36.64 -26.21 8.41
CA ASP A 412 -36.95 -27.20 9.43
C ASP A 412 -38.43 -27.11 9.83
N ARG A 413 -38.98 -25.89 9.93
CA ARG A 413 -40.38 -25.68 10.24
C ARG A 413 -41.30 -26.20 9.13
N SER A 414 -41.01 -25.93 7.88
CA SER A 414 -41.82 -26.42 6.76
C SER A 414 -41.82 -27.96 6.65
N VAL A 415 -40.69 -28.58 7.00
CA VAL A 415 -40.55 -30.02 7.06
C VAL A 415 -41.36 -30.61 8.21
N ILE A 416 -41.36 -29.97 9.39
CA ILE A 416 -42.18 -30.37 10.54
C ILE A 416 -43.67 -30.25 10.16
N ASP A 417 -44.09 -29.12 9.62
CA ASP A 417 -45.48 -28.84 9.26
C ASP A 417 -46.01 -29.79 8.13
N ALA A 418 -45.14 -30.30 7.27
CA ALA A 418 -45.47 -31.29 6.26
C ALA A 418 -45.42 -32.73 6.78
N CYS A 419 -44.88 -32.97 7.98
CA CYS A 419 -44.74 -34.31 8.54
C CYS A 419 -46.07 -34.81 9.15
N GLN A 420 -46.50 -35.97 8.73
CA GLN A 420 -47.71 -36.62 9.29
C GLN A 420 -47.46 -37.43 10.58
N GLN A 421 -46.19 -37.56 10.99
CA GLN A 421 -45.79 -38.43 12.13
C GLN A 421 -45.45 -37.64 13.36
N CYS A 422 -45.32 -36.34 13.33
CA CYS A 422 -44.96 -35.52 14.48
C CYS A 422 -45.93 -34.36 14.68
N ASP A 423 -45.87 -33.79 15.88
CA ASP A 423 -46.63 -32.60 16.25
C ASP A 423 -45.97 -31.32 15.68
N HIS A 424 -46.61 -30.19 15.95
CA HIS A 424 -46.12 -28.86 15.55
C HIS A 424 -44.74 -28.48 16.19
N GLN A 425 -44.23 -29.25 17.15
CA GLN A 425 -42.92 -29.09 17.78
C GLN A 425 -41.87 -30.04 17.16
N GLY A 426 -42.27 -30.90 16.24
CA GLY A 426 -41.40 -31.93 15.65
C GLY A 426 -41.16 -33.10 16.55
N LEU A 427 -42.05 -33.34 17.55
CA LEU A 427 -42.01 -34.48 18.45
C LEU A 427 -42.99 -35.56 18.00
N ARG A 428 -42.59 -36.82 18.05
CA ARG A 428 -43.46 -37.98 17.85
C ARG A 428 -43.52 -38.82 19.09
N GLU A 429 -44.67 -39.38 19.34
CA GLU A 429 -44.86 -40.34 20.40
C GLU A 429 -44.42 -41.75 19.95
N THR A 430 -43.66 -42.42 20.77
CA THR A 430 -43.25 -43.81 20.54
C THR A 430 -44.31 -44.74 21.05
N ASP A 431 -44.29 -46.00 20.65
CA ASP A 431 -45.22 -47.04 21.10
C ASP A 431 -45.18 -47.22 22.65
N THR A 432 -44.15 -46.71 23.33
CA THR A 432 -44.03 -46.73 24.79
C THR A 432 -44.53 -45.43 25.44
N GLY A 433 -45.12 -44.51 24.68
CA GLY A 433 -45.61 -43.22 25.20
C GLY A 433 -44.51 -42.17 25.44
N ALA A 434 -43.26 -42.40 25.06
CA ALA A 434 -42.20 -41.44 25.17
C ALA A 434 -42.21 -40.46 23.97
N LEU A 435 -42.07 -39.15 24.23
CA LEU A 435 -41.93 -38.13 23.18
C LEU A 435 -40.46 -38.10 22.74
N ILE A 436 -40.22 -38.39 21.46
CA ILE A 436 -38.91 -38.30 20.85
C ILE A 436 -38.94 -37.33 19.68
N ARG A 437 -37.81 -36.76 19.34
CA ARG A 437 -37.68 -35.84 18.19
C ARG A 437 -37.88 -36.62 16.89
N CYS A 438 -38.78 -36.16 16.06
CA CYS A 438 -39.02 -36.78 14.74
C CYS A 438 -37.80 -36.52 13.82
N ILE A 439 -37.35 -37.54 13.13
CA ILE A 439 -36.22 -37.46 12.20
C ILE A 439 -36.79 -37.13 10.81
N HIS A 440 -36.70 -35.87 10.43
CA HIS A 440 -37.21 -35.37 9.15
C HIS A 440 -36.13 -35.29 8.06
N ALA A 441 -34.90 -35.68 8.32
CA ALA A 441 -33.83 -35.53 7.37
C ALA A 441 -33.86 -36.63 6.30
N PRO A 442 -33.98 -36.34 5.01
CA PRO A 442 -33.57 -37.22 3.95
C PRO A 442 -32.02 -37.23 3.95
N GLY A 443 -31.38 -38.19 4.52
CA GLY A 443 -29.91 -38.28 4.51
C GLY A 443 -29.45 -39.70 4.85
N PRO A 444 -28.24 -40.12 4.45
CA PRO A 444 -27.71 -41.48 4.56
C PRO A 444 -27.51 -41.99 6.00
N GLN A 445 -27.93 -41.23 7.02
CA GLN A 445 -27.83 -41.61 8.41
C GLN A 445 -28.96 -42.56 8.89
N ASN A 446 -29.97 -42.82 8.06
CA ASN A 446 -31.07 -43.70 8.43
C ASN A 446 -30.79 -45.19 8.19
N GLU A 447 -29.74 -45.57 7.43
CA GLU A 447 -29.41 -46.98 7.20
C GLU A 447 -28.72 -47.69 8.38
N LEU A 448 -28.22 -46.95 9.35
CA LEU A 448 -27.48 -47.54 10.48
C LEU A 448 -28.30 -47.79 11.78
N GLN A 449 -29.60 -47.40 11.78
CA GLN A 449 -30.44 -47.60 12.99
C GLN A 449 -31.40 -48.76 12.91
N ASP A 450 -31.67 -49.31 11.71
CA ASP A 450 -32.57 -50.49 11.57
C ASP A 450 -31.88 -51.82 11.82
N GLU A 451 -30.53 -51.89 11.85
CA GLU A 451 -29.82 -53.13 12.14
C GLU A 451 -29.64 -53.41 13.66
N ALA A 452 -29.97 -52.46 14.56
CA ALA A 452 -29.82 -52.63 16.00
C ALA A 452 -31.08 -53.10 16.73
N ALA A 453 -32.17 -53.34 16.00
CA ALA A 453 -33.44 -53.82 16.60
C ALA A 453 -33.66 -55.32 16.54
N ASP A 454 -32.74 -56.09 15.95
CA ASP A 454 -32.87 -57.55 15.77
C ASP A 454 -31.71 -58.35 16.43
N VAL A 455 -31.21 -57.93 17.62
CA VAL A 455 -30.33 -58.81 18.41
C VAL A 455 -30.79 -58.85 19.89
#